data_20c36c9cf14b9993199a54e9019f5ec3
#
_entry.id   20c36c9cf14b9993199a54e9019f5ec3
#
_cell.length_a   1.000
_cell.length_b   1.000
_cell.length_c   1.000
_cell.angle_alpha   90.00
_cell.angle_beta   90.00
_cell.angle_gamma   90.00
#
_symmetry.space_group_name_H-M   'P 1'
#
loop_
_entity.id
_entity.type
_entity.pdbx_description
1 polymer ?
#
loop_
_entity_poly.entity_id
_entity_poly.type
_entity_poly.pdbx_seq_one_letter_code
_entity_poly.pdbx_strand_id
1 'polypeptide(L)'
;NIKIKELPRKTREARLFNGEDITNWDKYGTELWYVKDGLLICESGPDKQYGYLATREYYDDFDLSVEFKQEADGNSGVFIRSFVEEKDVKVNGWQVEVAPKGFDTGGIYESYGRGWLIQIPDEKENILKQGEWNTMRIRVQGDNVQTWLNGEEMVNIRDEKIGAGQGRIALQIHDGGGIKVLWRNLHLQTL
;
A
#
# COMPACT_ATOMS: atom_id res chain seq x y z
N ASN A 1 34.24 27.94 4.51
CA ASN A 1 33.86 26.52 4.61
C ASN A 1 32.57 26.43 5.39
N ILE A 2 31.44 26.24 4.68
CA ILE A 2 30.15 25.95 5.31
C ILE A 2 30.14 24.43 5.58
N LYS A 3 30.15 24.06 6.86
CA LYS A 3 29.92 22.67 7.25
C LYS A 3 28.42 22.48 7.47
N ILE A 4 27.76 21.74 6.59
CA ILE A 4 26.39 21.32 6.77
C ILE A 4 26.43 20.05 7.68
N LYS A 5 25.85 20.16 8.87
CA LYS A 5 25.65 19.03 9.77
C LYS A 5 24.22 18.54 9.55
N GLU A 6 24.09 17.34 9.01
CA GLU A 6 22.78 16.67 9.01
C GLU A 6 22.35 16.44 10.47
N LEU A 7 21.21 16.97 10.82
CA LEU A 7 20.56 16.63 12.08
C LEU A 7 19.90 15.25 11.94
N PRO A 8 19.94 14.40 12.98
CA PRO A 8 19.22 13.14 12.93
C PRO A 8 17.74 13.40 12.62
N ARG A 9 17.19 12.69 11.64
CA ARG A 9 15.76 12.74 11.33
C ARG A 9 15.00 12.34 12.59
N LYS A 10 14.06 13.17 13.03
CA LYS A 10 13.17 12.79 14.13
C LYS A 10 12.21 11.76 13.61
N THR A 11 12.21 10.56 14.20
CA THR A 11 11.16 9.58 13.98
C THR A 11 9.81 10.17 14.39
N ARG A 12 8.84 10.08 13.52
CA ARG A 12 7.46 10.53 13.76
C ARG A 12 6.53 9.33 13.60
N GLU A 13 5.71 9.09 14.58
CA GLU A 13 4.59 8.17 14.47
C GLU A 13 3.36 8.90 13.91
N ALA A 14 2.67 8.26 12.98
CA ALA A 14 1.44 8.74 12.40
C ALA A 14 0.43 7.60 12.27
N ARG A 15 -0.82 7.91 12.60
CA ARG A 15 -1.95 7.08 12.19
C ARG A 15 -2.45 7.62 10.87
N LEU A 16 -2.27 6.87 9.80
CA LEU A 16 -2.73 7.28 8.47
C LEU A 16 -4.25 7.28 8.37
N PHE A 17 -4.92 6.48 9.20
CA PHE A 17 -6.37 6.41 9.31
C PHE A 17 -6.79 6.54 10.78
N ASN A 18 -7.68 7.49 11.07
CA ASN A 18 -8.13 7.84 12.43
C ASN A 18 -9.33 7.00 12.91
N GLY A 19 -9.95 6.21 12.03
CA GLY A 19 -11.18 5.45 12.30
C GLY A 19 -12.47 6.22 12.09
N GLU A 20 -12.42 7.50 11.71
CA GLU A 20 -13.58 8.39 11.63
C GLU A 20 -13.81 8.92 10.21
N ASP A 21 -12.74 9.34 9.53
CA ASP A 21 -12.83 9.96 8.21
C ASP A 21 -11.58 9.74 7.34
N ILE A 22 -11.63 10.22 6.12
CA ILE A 22 -10.54 10.17 5.14
C ILE A 22 -10.10 11.57 4.68
N THR A 23 -10.22 12.58 5.54
CA THR A 23 -9.90 13.97 5.20
C THR A 23 -8.42 14.18 4.85
N ASN A 24 -7.52 13.30 5.33
CA ASN A 24 -6.09 13.33 5.01
C ASN A 24 -5.74 12.53 3.75
N TRP A 25 -6.73 12.13 2.99
CA TRP A 25 -6.57 11.34 1.78
C TRP A 25 -7.24 12.03 0.59
N ASP A 26 -6.73 11.76 -0.60
CA ASP A 26 -7.34 12.14 -1.87
C ASP A 26 -7.83 10.90 -2.60
N LYS A 27 -9.06 10.97 -3.11
CA LYS A 27 -9.69 9.90 -3.91
C LYS A 27 -9.41 10.12 -5.39
N TYR A 28 -9.15 9.03 -6.09
CA TYR A 28 -8.97 8.98 -7.54
C TYR A 28 -9.80 7.83 -8.11
N GLY A 29 -10.56 8.10 -9.19
CA GLY A 29 -11.49 7.16 -9.79
C GLY A 29 -12.90 7.25 -9.20
N THR A 30 -13.78 6.36 -9.65
CA THR A 30 -15.21 6.31 -9.25
C THR A 30 -15.46 5.28 -8.14
N GLU A 31 -14.42 4.57 -7.72
CA GLU A 31 -14.46 3.54 -6.71
C GLU A 31 -14.90 4.08 -5.35
N LEU A 32 -15.57 3.23 -4.57
CA LEU A 32 -16.17 3.64 -3.31
C LEU A 32 -15.17 3.51 -2.17
N TRP A 33 -14.91 4.63 -1.51
CA TRP A 33 -14.10 4.72 -0.31
C TRP A 33 -14.92 5.40 0.78
N TYR A 34 -15.18 4.70 1.87
CA TYR A 34 -15.98 5.22 2.97
C TYR A 34 -15.57 4.62 4.32
N VAL A 35 -16.02 5.26 5.39
CA VAL A 35 -15.78 4.79 6.76
C VAL A 35 -17.09 4.27 7.34
N LYS A 36 -17.03 3.08 7.95
CA LYS A 36 -18.15 2.48 8.68
C LYS A 36 -17.61 1.65 9.84
N ASP A 37 -18.19 1.84 11.01
CA ASP A 37 -17.85 1.10 12.24
C ASP A 37 -16.34 1.13 12.57
N GLY A 38 -15.68 2.27 12.34
CA GLY A 38 -14.24 2.46 12.56
C GLY A 38 -13.34 1.81 11.51
N LEU A 39 -13.90 1.28 10.43
CA LEU A 39 -13.19 0.64 9.34
C LEU A 39 -13.18 1.53 8.09
N LEU A 40 -12.06 1.59 7.41
CA LEU A 40 -11.97 2.13 6.06
C LEU A 40 -12.33 1.01 5.08
N ILE A 41 -13.34 1.24 4.28
CA ILE A 41 -13.87 0.24 3.35
C ILE A 41 -13.66 0.74 1.93
N CYS A 42 -13.17 -0.14 1.08
CA CYS A 42 -13.16 0.07 -0.36
C CYS A 42 -14.00 -0.98 -1.08
N GLU A 43 -14.79 -0.52 -2.04
CA GLU A 43 -15.64 -1.37 -2.89
C GLU A 43 -15.56 -0.88 -4.33
N SER A 44 -15.67 -1.84 -5.26
CA SER A 44 -15.74 -1.52 -6.68
C SER A 44 -16.89 -0.55 -6.98
N GLY A 45 -16.58 0.49 -7.72
CA GLY A 45 -17.53 1.49 -8.19
C GLY A 45 -18.32 1.06 -9.43
N PRO A 46 -19.13 1.99 -9.96
CA PRO A 46 -20.04 1.67 -11.06
C PRO A 46 -19.34 1.39 -12.39
N ASP A 47 -18.17 1.98 -12.63
CA ASP A 47 -17.41 1.80 -13.87
C ASP A 47 -16.47 0.60 -13.82
N LYS A 48 -16.25 0.01 -12.62
CA LYS A 48 -15.38 -1.15 -12.39
C LYS A 48 -13.95 -0.96 -12.91
N GLN A 49 -13.46 0.27 -12.87
CA GLN A 49 -12.10 0.62 -13.24
C GLN A 49 -11.18 0.64 -12.02
N TYR A 50 -9.93 1.06 -12.22
CA TYR A 50 -9.01 1.28 -11.11
C TYR A 50 -9.43 2.48 -10.28
N GLY A 51 -9.24 2.38 -8.97
CA GLY A 51 -9.38 3.49 -8.06
C GLY A 51 -8.32 3.49 -6.98
N TYR A 52 -7.99 4.69 -6.50
CA TYR A 52 -6.95 4.86 -5.50
C TYR A 52 -7.38 5.83 -4.40
N LEU A 53 -6.93 5.54 -3.19
CA LEU A 53 -7.00 6.45 -2.05
C LEU A 53 -5.57 6.74 -1.61
N ALA A 54 -5.08 7.96 -1.86
CA ALA A 54 -3.68 8.32 -1.61
C ALA A 54 -3.55 9.33 -0.47
N THR A 55 -2.55 9.15 0.40
CA THR A 55 -2.25 10.11 1.46
C THR A 55 -1.93 11.49 0.87
N ARG A 56 -2.31 12.59 1.55
CA ARG A 56 -1.89 13.93 1.14
C ARG A 56 -0.42 14.20 1.46
N GLU A 57 0.10 13.59 2.52
CA GLU A 57 1.52 13.66 2.87
C GLU A 57 2.35 12.70 2.03
N TYR A 58 3.64 13.05 1.86
CA TYR A 58 4.66 12.27 1.19
C TYR A 58 5.54 11.59 2.23
N TYR A 59 5.96 10.36 1.93
CA TYR A 59 6.77 9.54 2.82
C TYR A 59 7.96 8.96 2.06
N ASP A 60 9.17 9.19 2.58
CA ASP A 60 10.41 8.66 2.01
C ASP A 60 10.77 7.31 2.64
N ASP A 61 11.36 7.36 3.84
CA ASP A 61 11.71 6.19 4.64
C ASP A 61 10.70 5.99 5.75
N PHE A 62 10.15 4.78 5.85
CA PHE A 62 9.10 4.49 6.84
C PHE A 62 8.98 2.99 7.16
N ASP A 63 8.32 2.71 8.25
CA ASP A 63 7.82 1.40 8.66
C ASP A 63 6.30 1.51 8.81
N LEU A 64 5.55 0.87 7.93
CA LEU A 64 4.09 0.91 7.86
C LEU A 64 3.53 -0.45 8.25
N SER A 65 2.57 -0.44 9.18
CA SER A 65 1.74 -1.61 9.47
C SER A 65 0.29 -1.30 9.11
N VAL A 66 -0.36 -2.20 8.40
CA VAL A 66 -1.78 -2.12 8.06
C VAL A 66 -2.45 -3.46 8.33
N GLU A 67 -3.70 -3.42 8.75
CA GLU A 67 -4.53 -4.61 8.79
C GLU A 67 -5.57 -4.54 7.67
N PHE A 68 -5.73 -5.65 6.94
CA PHE A 68 -6.70 -5.76 5.87
C PHE A 68 -7.51 -7.04 5.97
N LYS A 69 -8.73 -7.00 5.43
CA LYS A 69 -9.61 -8.15 5.28
C LYS A 69 -10.30 -8.09 3.92
N GLN A 70 -10.14 -9.14 3.13
CA GLN A 70 -10.81 -9.29 1.84
C GLN A 70 -12.15 -9.98 2.07
N GLU A 71 -13.27 -9.29 1.82
CA GLU A 71 -14.62 -9.85 1.95
C GLU A 71 -15.16 -10.43 0.65
N ALA A 72 -14.53 -10.09 -0.48
CA ALA A 72 -14.85 -10.63 -1.79
C ALA A 72 -13.55 -10.97 -2.53
N ASP A 73 -13.65 -11.77 -3.56
CA ASP A 73 -12.54 -11.98 -4.47
C ASP A 73 -12.19 -10.64 -5.13
N GLY A 74 -10.92 -10.35 -5.16
CA GLY A 74 -10.48 -9.10 -5.76
C GLY A 74 -9.08 -8.74 -5.36
N ASN A 75 -8.48 -7.95 -6.23
CA ASN A 75 -7.11 -7.48 -6.12
C ASN A 75 -7.11 -6.05 -5.59
N SER A 76 -6.23 -5.79 -4.66
CA SER A 76 -5.97 -4.50 -4.06
C SER A 76 -4.45 -4.34 -3.89
N GLY A 77 -4.01 -3.35 -3.12
CA GLY A 77 -2.59 -3.17 -2.86
C GLY A 77 -2.28 -1.92 -2.07
N VAL A 78 -1.07 -1.89 -1.54
CA VAL A 78 -0.51 -0.73 -0.87
C VAL A 78 0.64 -0.20 -1.72
N PHE A 79 0.43 0.94 -2.35
CA PHE A 79 1.47 1.63 -3.11
C PHE A 79 2.39 2.42 -2.20
N ILE A 80 3.68 2.36 -2.48
CA ILE A 80 4.74 3.11 -1.80
C ILE A 80 5.42 4.04 -2.79
N ARG A 81 5.88 5.21 -2.31
CA ARG A 81 6.56 6.23 -3.13
C ARG A 81 5.83 6.47 -4.44
N SER A 82 4.50 6.58 -4.36
CA SER A 82 3.62 6.62 -5.51
C SER A 82 3.20 8.03 -5.89
N PHE A 83 2.79 8.15 -7.14
CA PHE A 83 2.19 9.33 -7.70
C PHE A 83 0.97 8.93 -8.54
N VAL A 84 -0.18 9.57 -8.31
CA VAL A 84 -1.40 9.33 -9.07
C VAL A 84 -1.58 10.41 -10.13
N GLU A 85 -1.68 10.01 -11.39
CA GLU A 85 -2.07 10.88 -12.50
C GLU A 85 -3.58 11.02 -12.50
N GLU A 86 -4.06 12.19 -12.12
CA GLU A 86 -5.50 12.44 -11.91
C GLU A 86 -6.33 12.25 -13.17
N LYS A 87 -5.83 12.70 -14.33
CA LYS A 87 -6.55 12.66 -15.60
C LYS A 87 -6.92 11.25 -16.05
N ASP A 88 -6.01 10.31 -15.92
CA ASP A 88 -6.18 8.94 -16.43
C ASP A 88 -6.34 7.91 -15.29
N VAL A 89 -6.40 8.38 -14.04
CA VAL A 89 -6.48 7.54 -12.84
C VAL A 89 -5.40 6.46 -12.83
N LYS A 90 -4.16 6.84 -13.14
CA LYS A 90 -3.01 5.96 -13.15
C LYS A 90 -2.13 6.21 -11.96
N VAL A 91 -1.69 5.15 -11.30
CA VAL A 91 -0.72 5.24 -10.22
C VAL A 91 0.64 4.75 -10.71
N ASN A 92 1.64 5.62 -10.64
CA ASN A 92 3.04 5.25 -10.82
C ASN A 92 3.66 5.00 -9.45
N GLY A 93 4.55 4.03 -9.35
CA GLY A 93 5.20 3.63 -8.10
C GLY A 93 5.22 2.12 -7.92
N TRP A 94 5.45 1.70 -6.71
CA TRP A 94 5.62 0.29 -6.39
C TRP A 94 4.48 -0.19 -5.50
N GLN A 95 3.79 -1.21 -5.95
CA GLN A 95 2.70 -1.85 -5.22
C GLN A 95 3.25 -3.01 -4.40
N VAL A 96 2.91 -3.02 -3.12
CA VAL A 96 2.92 -4.23 -2.31
C VAL A 96 1.54 -4.86 -2.48
N GLU A 97 1.52 -6.05 -3.05
CA GLU A 97 0.30 -6.73 -3.47
C GLU A 97 -0.58 -7.14 -2.29
N VAL A 98 -1.89 -6.98 -2.44
CA VAL A 98 -2.94 -7.52 -1.58
C VAL A 98 -4.00 -8.14 -2.46
N ALA A 99 -3.88 -9.43 -2.70
CA ALA A 99 -4.73 -10.17 -3.64
C ALA A 99 -5.23 -11.48 -3.01
N PRO A 100 -6.19 -12.20 -3.63
CA PRO A 100 -6.52 -13.55 -3.23
C PRO A 100 -5.30 -14.48 -3.29
N LYS A 101 -5.38 -15.60 -2.58
CA LYS A 101 -4.33 -16.61 -2.59
C LYS A 101 -3.99 -17.07 -4.02
N GLY A 102 -2.69 -17.15 -4.32
CA GLY A 102 -2.17 -17.47 -5.66
C GLY A 102 -1.95 -16.24 -6.54
N PHE A 103 -2.05 -15.03 -5.97
CA PHE A 103 -1.86 -13.77 -6.68
C PHE A 103 -0.84 -12.85 -6.01
N ASP A 104 0.19 -13.43 -5.40
CA ASP A 104 1.41 -12.76 -4.96
C ASP A 104 1.25 -11.76 -3.79
N THR A 105 0.31 -11.98 -2.83
CA THR A 105 0.17 -11.09 -1.67
C THR A 105 1.49 -10.90 -0.91
N GLY A 106 1.93 -9.66 -0.79
CA GLY A 106 3.22 -9.25 -0.21
C GLY A 106 4.33 -9.09 -1.23
N GLY A 107 4.13 -9.50 -2.48
CA GLY A 107 5.04 -9.27 -3.60
C GLY A 107 5.13 -7.81 -4.02
N ILE A 108 6.05 -7.48 -4.91
CA ILE A 108 6.29 -6.11 -5.36
C ILE A 108 6.14 -5.99 -6.88
N TYR A 109 5.24 -5.11 -7.28
CA TYR A 109 4.97 -4.78 -8.69
C TYR A 109 5.26 -3.30 -8.97
N GLU A 110 6.01 -3.01 -10.03
CA GLU A 110 6.22 -1.63 -10.50
C GLU A 110 5.16 -1.25 -11.54
N SER A 111 4.21 -0.42 -11.12
CA SER A 111 3.10 0.02 -11.95
C SER A 111 3.57 0.97 -13.06
N TYR A 112 3.12 0.73 -14.29
CA TYR A 112 3.55 1.44 -15.51
C TYR A 112 5.07 1.49 -15.71
N GLY A 113 5.79 0.50 -15.17
CA GLY A 113 7.22 0.38 -15.23
C GLY A 113 7.67 -1.03 -15.65
N ARG A 114 8.48 -1.68 -14.79
CA ARG A 114 9.08 -3.00 -15.07
C ARG A 114 8.14 -4.18 -14.82
N GLY A 115 6.94 -3.96 -14.24
CA GLY A 115 6.04 -5.02 -13.85
C GLY A 115 6.49 -5.70 -12.55
N TRP A 116 6.32 -7.02 -12.44
CA TRP A 116 6.73 -7.77 -11.27
C TRP A 116 8.24 -7.67 -11.02
N LEU A 117 8.60 -7.15 -9.86
CA LEU A 117 9.97 -7.20 -9.35
C LEU A 117 10.20 -8.47 -8.54
N ILE A 118 9.25 -8.82 -7.68
CA ILE A 118 9.26 -10.05 -6.89
C ILE A 118 7.84 -10.62 -6.84
N GLN A 119 7.69 -11.86 -7.26
CA GLN A 119 6.49 -12.68 -7.05
C GLN A 119 6.69 -13.60 -5.86
N ILE A 120 5.60 -13.99 -5.22
CA ILE A 120 5.64 -14.82 -4.00
C ILE A 120 5.39 -16.28 -4.37
N PRO A 121 6.25 -17.21 -3.93
CA PRO A 121 5.96 -18.64 -4.10
C PRO A 121 4.64 -19.04 -3.43
N ASP A 122 3.83 -19.86 -4.12
CA ASP A 122 2.50 -20.29 -3.65
C ASP A 122 2.49 -20.85 -2.22
N GLU A 123 3.56 -21.57 -1.86
CA GLU A 123 3.69 -22.13 -0.52
C GLU A 123 3.86 -21.06 0.57
N LYS A 124 4.44 -19.92 0.26
CA LYS A 124 4.51 -18.77 1.18
C LYS A 124 3.17 -18.08 1.37
N GLU A 125 2.31 -18.07 0.35
CA GLU A 125 0.98 -17.48 0.45
C GLU A 125 0.01 -18.28 1.34
N ASN A 126 0.37 -19.49 1.78
CA ASN A 126 -0.45 -20.30 2.70
C ASN A 126 -0.72 -19.61 4.04
N ILE A 127 0.04 -18.58 4.39
CA ILE A 127 -0.19 -17.78 5.61
C ILE A 127 -1.29 -16.74 5.46
N LEU A 128 -1.71 -16.43 4.22
CA LEU A 128 -2.84 -15.54 3.95
C LEU A 128 -4.14 -16.19 4.45
N LYS A 129 -4.86 -15.47 5.29
CA LYS A 129 -6.14 -15.87 5.85
C LYS A 129 -7.25 -15.21 5.04
N GLN A 130 -7.68 -15.86 3.97
CA GLN A 130 -8.73 -15.37 3.10
C GLN A 130 -10.03 -15.12 3.87
N GLY A 131 -10.63 -13.93 3.75
CA GLY A 131 -11.85 -13.55 4.46
C GLY A 131 -11.67 -13.24 5.95
N GLU A 132 -10.44 -13.26 6.46
CA GLU A 132 -10.11 -12.90 7.83
C GLU A 132 -9.17 -11.68 7.87
N TRP A 133 -8.90 -11.16 9.07
CA TRP A 133 -7.93 -10.09 9.24
C TRP A 133 -6.50 -10.60 9.07
N ASN A 134 -5.75 -9.90 8.24
CA ASN A 134 -4.33 -10.11 8.01
C ASN A 134 -3.57 -8.83 8.35
N THR A 135 -2.31 -8.97 8.76
CA THR A 135 -1.40 -7.85 8.98
C THR A 135 -0.34 -7.83 7.90
N MET A 136 -0.26 -6.73 7.17
CA MET A 136 0.85 -6.42 6.26
C MET A 136 1.75 -5.38 6.93
N ARG A 137 3.05 -5.66 6.99
CA ARG A 137 4.06 -4.68 7.37
C ARG A 137 4.96 -4.41 6.16
N ILE A 138 5.25 -3.14 5.93
CA ILE A 138 6.06 -2.66 4.80
C ILE A 138 7.11 -1.72 5.38
N ARG A 139 8.38 -2.07 5.23
CA ARG A 139 9.50 -1.20 5.62
C ARG A 139 10.25 -0.75 4.38
N VAL A 140 10.41 0.55 4.25
CA VAL A 140 11.16 1.19 3.19
C VAL A 140 12.26 2.04 3.82
N GLN A 141 13.52 1.73 3.49
CA GLN A 141 14.67 2.48 3.99
C GLN A 141 15.72 2.62 2.88
N GLY A 142 15.85 3.81 2.33
CA GLY A 142 16.66 4.04 1.14
C GLY A 142 16.20 3.14 0.00
N ASP A 143 17.10 2.30 -0.51
CA ASP A 143 16.86 1.33 -1.58
C ASP A 143 16.32 -0.03 -1.11
N ASN A 144 16.24 -0.26 0.22
CA ASN A 144 15.78 -1.52 0.77
C ASN A 144 14.28 -1.50 1.04
N VAL A 145 13.58 -2.50 0.52
CA VAL A 145 12.16 -2.75 0.77
C VAL A 145 11.99 -4.15 1.35
N GLN A 146 11.29 -4.20 2.46
CA GLN A 146 10.93 -5.44 3.14
C GLN A 146 9.41 -5.49 3.34
N THR A 147 8.81 -6.65 3.12
CA THR A 147 7.39 -6.89 3.37
C THR A 147 7.20 -8.12 4.25
N TRP A 148 6.22 -8.08 5.14
CA TRP A 148 5.81 -9.21 5.97
C TRP A 148 4.30 -9.37 5.92
N LEU A 149 3.83 -10.60 5.78
CA LEU A 149 2.43 -10.97 5.91
C LEU A 149 2.25 -11.83 7.16
N ASN A 150 1.39 -11.41 8.08
CA ASN A 150 1.13 -12.12 9.34
C ASN A 150 2.40 -12.48 10.14
N GLY A 151 3.44 -11.64 10.04
CA GLY A 151 4.72 -11.80 10.71
C GLY A 151 5.79 -12.57 9.94
N GLU A 152 5.45 -13.24 8.85
CA GLU A 152 6.40 -13.94 7.98
C GLU A 152 6.94 -12.99 6.90
N GLU A 153 8.26 -12.99 6.70
CA GLU A 153 8.91 -12.17 5.67
C GLU A 153 8.56 -12.69 4.28
N MET A 154 7.93 -11.86 3.47
CA MET A 154 7.57 -12.17 2.09
C MET A 154 8.68 -11.74 1.13
N VAL A 155 9.14 -10.49 1.26
CA VAL A 155 10.15 -9.87 0.39
C VAL A 155 11.20 -9.14 1.23
N ASN A 156 12.44 -9.20 0.75
CA ASN A 156 13.55 -8.36 1.21
C ASN A 156 14.45 -8.09 0.01
N ILE A 157 14.28 -6.91 -0.63
CA ILE A 157 15.04 -6.54 -1.83
C ILE A 157 15.73 -5.19 -1.67
N ARG A 158 16.78 -4.99 -2.49
CA ARG A 158 17.35 -3.68 -2.74
C ARG A 158 17.12 -3.31 -4.21
N ASP A 159 16.61 -2.11 -4.43
CA ASP A 159 16.32 -1.60 -5.75
C ASP A 159 16.62 -0.09 -5.82
N GLU A 160 17.63 0.27 -6.61
CA GLU A 160 18.09 1.66 -6.72
C GLU A 160 17.01 2.61 -7.25
N LYS A 161 16.12 2.11 -8.12
CA LYS A 161 15.02 2.92 -8.66
C LYS A 161 13.98 3.22 -7.58
N ILE A 162 13.67 2.24 -6.71
CA ILE A 162 12.85 2.47 -5.52
C ILE A 162 13.56 3.47 -4.60
N GLY A 163 14.86 3.30 -4.38
CA GLY A 163 15.68 4.18 -3.55
C GLY A 163 15.69 5.64 -4.00
N ALA A 164 15.62 5.88 -5.31
CA ALA A 164 15.55 7.22 -5.89
C ALA A 164 14.12 7.80 -5.92
N GLY A 165 13.09 7.00 -5.62
CA GLY A 165 11.70 7.42 -5.67
C GLY A 165 11.29 8.24 -4.45
N GLN A 166 10.29 9.08 -4.65
CA GLN A 166 9.58 9.82 -3.61
C GLN A 166 8.09 9.74 -3.90
N GLY A 167 7.25 9.81 -2.89
CA GLY A 167 5.84 9.83 -3.16
C GLY A 167 4.93 9.57 -1.97
N ARG A 168 3.72 9.26 -2.30
CA ARG A 168 2.61 9.04 -1.39
C ARG A 168 2.44 7.55 -1.11
N ILE A 169 1.75 7.23 -0.05
CA ILE A 169 1.19 5.90 0.17
C ILE A 169 -0.23 5.91 -0.42
N ALA A 170 -0.57 4.90 -1.21
CA ALA A 170 -1.91 4.79 -1.75
C ALA A 170 -2.46 3.36 -1.59
N LEU A 171 -3.74 3.26 -1.29
CA LEU A 171 -4.49 2.02 -1.36
C LEU A 171 -5.17 1.92 -2.72
N GLN A 172 -5.27 0.71 -3.26
CA GLN A 172 -5.84 0.45 -4.58
C GLN A 172 -7.16 -0.29 -4.49
N ILE A 173 -8.02 -0.08 -5.48
CA ILE A 173 -9.01 -1.04 -5.96
C ILE A 173 -8.66 -1.35 -7.41
N HIS A 174 -8.50 -2.65 -7.70
CA HIS A 174 -8.21 -3.12 -9.06
C HIS A 174 -9.46 -3.04 -9.94
N ASP A 175 -9.30 -3.01 -11.24
CA ASP A 175 -10.41 -3.08 -12.19
C ASP A 175 -11.13 -4.46 -12.19
N GLY A 176 -12.19 -4.59 -12.99
CA GLY A 176 -12.97 -5.82 -13.15
C GLY A 176 -14.20 -5.92 -12.24
N GLY A 177 -14.23 -5.19 -11.15
CA GLY A 177 -15.37 -5.19 -10.21
C GLY A 177 -15.39 -6.39 -9.25
N GLY A 178 -16.35 -6.39 -8.32
CA GLY A 178 -16.49 -7.46 -7.32
C GLY A 178 -15.47 -7.38 -6.17
N ILE A 179 -14.74 -6.28 -6.04
CA ILE A 179 -13.73 -6.10 -5.01
C ILE A 179 -14.36 -5.47 -3.78
N LYS A 180 -14.03 -6.01 -2.62
CA LYS A 180 -14.30 -5.40 -1.33
C LYS A 180 -13.18 -5.73 -0.36
N VAL A 181 -12.51 -4.70 0.14
CA VAL A 181 -11.46 -4.84 1.16
C VAL A 181 -11.72 -3.85 2.30
N LEU A 182 -11.57 -4.35 3.51
CA LEU A 182 -11.65 -3.57 4.73
C LEU A 182 -10.24 -3.32 5.27
N TRP A 183 -9.99 -2.11 5.73
CA TRP A 183 -8.71 -1.67 6.26
C TRP A 183 -8.89 -1.07 7.65
N ARG A 184 -7.90 -1.31 8.52
CA ARG A 184 -7.81 -0.68 9.84
C ARG A 184 -6.36 -0.65 10.32
N ASN A 185 -6.10 0.03 11.42
CA ASN A 185 -4.79 0.06 12.09
C ASN A 185 -3.64 0.42 11.14
N LEU A 186 -3.84 1.49 10.32
CA LEU A 186 -2.81 2.00 9.42
C LEU A 186 -1.85 2.89 10.23
N HIS A 187 -0.79 2.27 10.76
CA HIS A 187 0.23 2.91 11.58
C HIS A 187 1.54 3.05 10.82
N LEU A 188 2.08 4.25 10.79
CA LEU A 188 3.34 4.57 10.13
C LEU A 188 4.32 5.19 11.11
N GLN A 189 5.57 4.75 11.05
CA GLN A 189 6.70 5.38 11.69
C GLN A 189 7.69 5.84 10.61
N THR A 190 8.02 7.13 10.56
CA THR A 190 9.11 7.63 9.69
C THR A 190 10.46 7.17 10.26
N LEU A 191 11.41 6.84 9.38
CA LEU A 191 12.75 6.34 9.75
C LEU A 191 13.83 7.41 9.55
#